data_d615250c3a4b0495ae8dd85db8e21172
#
_entry.id   d615250c3a4b0495ae8dd85db8e21172
#
_cell.length_a   1.000
_cell.length_b   1.000
_cell.length_c   1.000
_cell.angle_alpha   90.00
_cell.angle_beta   90.00
_cell.angle_gamma   90.00
#
_symmetry.space_group_name_H-M   'P 1'
#
loop_
_entity.id
_entity.type
_entity.pdbx_description
1 polymer ?
#
loop_
_entity_poly.entity_id
_entity_poly.type
_entity_poly.pdbx_seq_one_letter_code
_entity_poly.pdbx_strand_id
1 'polypeptide(L)'
;MKRILTYGTFDLLHFGHIEILRRAKELGDYLVVAVSTDEFNAIKGKKAYHNFNTRKKMLEAIRYVDLVIPENDWNQKRNDVLEYKIDTVVMGSDWENNEKFEVLKDICEVVYLPRTEGVSTTKIKQDLGLQQPVNGVEQIPTPNTMNN
;
A
#
# COMPACT_ATOMS: atom_id res chain seq x y z
N MET A 1 22.06 7.68 7.61
CA MET A 1 20.72 7.90 7.09
C MET A 1 19.87 6.67 7.38
N LYS A 2 18.76 6.86 8.06
CA LYS A 2 17.84 5.77 8.38
C LYS A 2 16.82 5.61 7.25
N ARG A 3 16.73 4.41 6.67
CA ARG A 3 15.89 4.10 5.53
C ARG A 3 14.69 3.26 5.93
N ILE A 4 13.53 3.67 5.47
CA ILE A 4 12.24 3.07 5.78
C ILE A 4 11.64 2.48 4.51
N LEU A 5 11.01 1.31 4.62
CA LEU A 5 10.30 0.67 3.50
C LEU A 5 8.89 0.33 3.94
N THR A 6 7.94 0.58 3.06
CA THR A 6 6.56 0.13 3.26
C THR A 6 6.02 -0.47 1.97
N TYR A 7 5.07 -1.38 2.08
CA TYR A 7 4.45 -2.11 0.97
C TYR A 7 2.96 -1.81 0.91
N GLY A 8 2.41 -1.77 -0.28
CA GLY A 8 0.96 -1.65 -0.44
C GLY A 8 0.52 -1.50 -1.87
N THR A 9 -0.79 -1.54 -2.09
CA THR A 9 -1.39 -1.27 -3.38
C THR A 9 -1.55 0.23 -3.60
N PHE A 10 -1.91 0.96 -2.56
CA PHE A 10 -2.10 2.42 -2.57
C PHE A 10 -3.05 2.87 -3.68
N ASP A 11 -4.18 2.18 -3.78
CA ASP A 11 -5.22 2.51 -4.74
C ASP A 11 -6.15 3.57 -4.17
N LEU A 12 -6.61 4.50 -5.01
CA LEU A 12 -7.51 5.57 -4.60
C LEU A 12 -6.98 6.28 -3.35
N LEU A 13 -5.82 6.93 -3.50
CA LEU A 13 -5.15 7.59 -2.38
C LEU A 13 -6.12 8.47 -1.57
N HIS A 14 -6.06 8.30 -0.26
CA HIS A 14 -6.90 9.03 0.67
C HIS A 14 -6.07 9.46 1.88
N PHE A 15 -6.70 10.17 2.81
CA PHE A 15 -6.02 10.70 3.98
C PHE A 15 -5.29 9.63 4.79
N GLY A 16 -5.89 8.44 4.92
CA GLY A 16 -5.26 7.32 5.63
C GLY A 16 -3.93 6.90 5.02
N HIS A 17 -3.84 6.86 3.69
CA HIS A 17 -2.58 6.58 2.99
C HIS A 17 -1.55 7.67 3.26
N ILE A 18 -1.95 8.92 3.18
CA ILE A 18 -1.04 10.05 3.42
C ILE A 18 -0.51 9.99 4.84
N GLU A 19 -1.37 9.69 5.82
CA GLU A 19 -0.95 9.63 7.23
C GLU A 19 0.01 8.49 7.51
N ILE A 20 -0.21 7.30 6.94
CA ILE A 20 0.75 6.21 7.15
C ILE A 20 2.10 6.53 6.51
N LEU A 21 2.09 7.17 5.34
CA LEU A 21 3.34 7.56 4.66
C LEU A 21 4.06 8.65 5.44
N ARG A 22 3.35 9.63 5.96
CA ARG A 22 3.92 10.68 6.80
C ARG A 22 4.57 10.09 8.06
N ARG A 23 3.84 9.22 8.75
CA ARG A 23 4.31 8.60 10.00
C ARG A 23 5.48 7.66 9.74
N ALA A 24 5.44 6.92 8.63
CA ALA A 24 6.58 6.09 8.23
C ALA A 24 7.82 6.93 7.99
N LYS A 25 7.69 8.03 7.26
CA LYS A 25 8.81 8.94 6.98
C LYS A 25 9.39 9.52 8.27
N GLU A 26 8.56 9.84 9.25
CA GLU A 26 9.02 10.39 10.53
C GLU A 26 9.89 9.41 11.33
N LEU A 27 9.81 8.11 11.04
CA LEU A 27 10.65 7.11 11.70
C LEU A 27 12.07 7.06 11.15
N GLY A 28 12.35 7.77 10.07
CA GLY A 28 13.66 7.79 9.46
C GLY A 28 13.88 9.02 8.58
N ASP A 29 14.82 8.88 7.66
CA ASP A 29 15.26 9.99 6.80
C ASP A 29 14.86 9.79 5.33
N TYR A 30 14.60 8.56 4.92
CA TYR A 30 14.40 8.20 3.53
C TYR A 30 13.31 7.13 3.45
N LEU A 31 12.24 7.40 2.72
CA LEU A 31 11.12 6.49 2.60
C LEU A 31 11.04 5.88 1.20
N VAL A 32 11.14 4.54 1.16
CA VAL A 32 10.92 3.73 -0.04
C VAL A 32 9.53 3.13 0.05
N VAL A 33 8.75 3.24 -1.02
CA VAL A 33 7.43 2.62 -1.10
C VAL A 33 7.45 1.57 -2.20
N ALA A 34 7.17 0.33 -1.84
CA ALA A 34 7.01 -0.77 -2.79
C ALA A 34 5.52 -0.90 -3.11
N VAL A 35 5.16 -0.60 -4.35
CA VAL A 35 3.76 -0.60 -4.79
C VAL A 35 3.46 -1.82 -5.64
N SER A 36 2.38 -2.54 -5.30
CA SER A 36 2.00 -3.77 -6.01
C SER A 36 1.77 -3.51 -7.50
N THR A 37 2.37 -4.34 -8.35
CA THR A 37 2.07 -4.31 -9.78
C THR A 37 0.66 -4.84 -10.06
N ASP A 38 0.12 -4.53 -11.22
CA ASP A 38 -1.19 -5.05 -11.61
C ASP A 38 -1.19 -6.58 -11.69
N GLU A 39 -0.08 -7.15 -12.17
CA GLU A 39 0.12 -8.60 -12.25
C GLU A 39 0.15 -9.24 -10.87
N PHE A 40 0.84 -8.62 -9.92
CA PHE A 40 0.88 -9.13 -8.55
C PHE A 40 -0.47 -9.01 -7.86
N ASN A 41 -1.20 -7.92 -8.09
CA ASN A 41 -2.57 -7.78 -7.59
C ASN A 41 -3.47 -8.90 -8.11
N ALA A 42 -3.33 -9.27 -9.39
CA ALA A 42 -4.10 -10.39 -9.96
C ALA A 42 -3.80 -11.71 -9.24
N ILE A 43 -2.53 -11.96 -8.91
CA ILE A 43 -2.13 -13.15 -8.15
C ILE A 43 -2.80 -13.14 -6.76
N LYS A 44 -2.94 -11.98 -6.14
CA LYS A 44 -3.59 -11.84 -4.83
C LYS A 44 -5.13 -11.84 -4.93
N GLY A 45 -5.69 -11.97 -6.13
CA GLY A 45 -7.13 -11.91 -6.33
C GLY A 45 -7.69 -10.49 -6.19
N LYS A 46 -6.88 -9.48 -6.44
CA LYS A 46 -7.28 -8.07 -6.34
C LYS A 46 -7.23 -7.39 -7.69
N LYS A 47 -8.03 -6.35 -7.84
CA LYS A 47 -7.95 -5.45 -8.98
C LYS A 47 -8.01 -4.02 -8.46
N ALA A 48 -6.96 -3.25 -8.71
CA ALA A 48 -6.94 -1.85 -8.35
C ALA A 48 -7.75 -1.04 -9.37
N TYR A 49 -8.33 0.04 -8.90
CA TYR A 49 -9.03 0.98 -9.79
C TYR A 49 -8.04 1.67 -10.73
N HIS A 50 -6.95 2.19 -10.19
CA HIS A 50 -5.87 2.77 -10.98
C HIS A 50 -4.82 1.71 -11.31
N ASN A 51 -4.29 1.77 -12.53
CA ASN A 51 -3.22 0.87 -12.93
C ASN A 51 -1.91 1.22 -12.18
N PHE A 52 -0.92 0.33 -12.29
CA PHE A 52 0.35 0.48 -11.61
C PHE A 52 1.02 1.83 -11.91
N ASN A 53 1.11 2.22 -13.18
CA ASN A 53 1.81 3.45 -13.55
C ASN A 53 1.15 4.69 -12.92
N THR A 54 -0.17 4.73 -12.89
CA THR A 54 -0.90 5.83 -12.26
C THR A 54 -0.66 5.85 -10.76
N ARG A 55 -0.74 4.70 -10.10
CA ARG A 55 -0.50 4.60 -8.65
C ARG A 55 0.94 5.00 -8.30
N LYS A 56 1.89 4.54 -9.10
CA LYS A 56 3.30 4.91 -8.92
C LYS A 56 3.51 6.42 -9.02
N LYS A 57 2.98 7.04 -10.07
CA LYS A 57 3.11 8.49 -10.27
C LYS A 57 2.47 9.29 -9.15
N MET A 58 1.32 8.85 -8.65
CA MET A 58 0.66 9.53 -7.56
C MET A 58 1.49 9.44 -6.27
N LEU A 59 2.08 8.28 -6.00
CA LEU A 59 2.98 8.11 -4.85
C LEU A 59 4.23 8.98 -4.99
N GLU A 60 4.81 9.06 -6.19
CA GLU A 60 5.99 9.89 -6.44
C GLU A 60 5.73 11.37 -6.22
N ALA A 61 4.48 11.81 -6.30
CA ALA A 61 4.09 13.20 -6.07
C ALA A 61 3.91 13.53 -4.58
N ILE A 62 3.92 12.53 -3.71
CA ILE A 62 3.74 12.72 -2.27
C ILE A 62 5.06 13.15 -1.67
N ARG A 63 5.06 14.26 -0.95
CA ARG A 63 6.27 14.87 -0.39
C ARG A 63 7.04 13.96 0.57
N TYR A 64 6.39 12.98 1.18
CA TYR A 64 7.02 12.08 2.15
C TYR A 64 7.75 10.91 1.49
N VAL A 65 7.48 10.65 0.21
CA VAL A 65 8.00 9.50 -0.53
C VAL A 65 9.27 9.90 -1.28
N ASP A 66 10.35 9.15 -1.05
CA ASP A 66 11.63 9.42 -1.70
C ASP A 66 11.88 8.51 -2.90
N LEU A 67 11.36 7.29 -2.87
CA LEU A 67 11.55 6.32 -3.95
C LEU A 67 10.36 5.38 -4.01
N VAL A 68 9.89 5.09 -5.22
CA VAL A 68 8.85 4.09 -5.45
C VAL A 68 9.44 2.95 -6.24
N ILE A 69 9.27 1.72 -5.74
CA ILE A 69 9.71 0.50 -6.40
C ILE A 69 8.51 -0.43 -6.62
N PRO A 70 8.57 -1.33 -7.60
CA PRO A 70 7.49 -2.29 -7.79
C PRO A 70 7.54 -3.43 -6.79
N GLU A 71 6.38 -3.90 -6.38
CA GLU A 71 6.24 -5.16 -5.67
C GLU A 71 5.65 -6.18 -6.65
N ASN A 72 6.46 -7.20 -7.01
CA ASN A 72 6.12 -8.18 -8.03
C ASN A 72 5.72 -9.54 -7.46
N ASP A 73 6.19 -9.87 -6.26
CA ASP A 73 5.88 -11.16 -5.65
C ASP A 73 6.08 -11.11 -4.13
N TRP A 74 5.61 -12.17 -3.45
CA TRP A 74 5.70 -12.29 -2.00
C TRP A 74 7.13 -12.46 -1.48
N ASN A 75 8.03 -12.93 -2.32
CA ASN A 75 9.37 -13.38 -1.90
C ASN A 75 10.45 -12.31 -2.07
N GLN A 76 10.14 -11.16 -2.61
CA GLN A 76 11.15 -10.12 -2.85
C GLN A 76 11.54 -9.31 -1.62
N LYS A 77 10.79 -9.40 -0.53
CA LYS A 77 10.95 -8.50 0.63
C LYS A 77 12.36 -8.54 1.22
N ARG A 78 12.91 -9.72 1.38
CA ARG A 78 14.25 -9.88 1.93
C ARG A 78 15.30 -9.22 1.05
N ASN A 79 15.21 -9.43 -0.26
CA ASN A 79 16.10 -8.79 -1.22
C ASN A 79 15.93 -7.28 -1.22
N ASP A 80 14.70 -6.78 -1.12
CA ASP A 80 14.44 -5.35 -1.06
C ASP A 80 15.13 -4.72 0.15
N VAL A 81 14.99 -5.33 1.32
CA VAL A 81 15.60 -4.85 2.55
C VAL A 81 17.12 -4.75 2.40
N LEU A 82 17.74 -5.78 1.82
CA LEU A 82 19.19 -5.83 1.65
C LEU A 82 19.67 -4.88 0.55
N GLU A 83 18.99 -4.87 -0.59
CA GLU A 83 19.37 -4.05 -1.75
C GLU A 83 19.27 -2.56 -1.45
N TYR A 84 18.18 -2.14 -0.83
CA TYR A 84 17.95 -0.73 -0.53
C TYR A 84 18.47 -0.32 0.84
N LYS A 85 19.14 -1.24 1.55
CA LYS A 85 19.73 -0.98 2.88
C LYS A 85 18.70 -0.44 3.86
N ILE A 86 17.58 -1.14 3.94
CA ILE A 86 16.45 -0.73 4.78
C ILE A 86 16.73 -1.04 6.24
N ASP A 87 16.51 -0.05 7.10
CA ASP A 87 16.64 -0.18 8.55
C ASP A 87 15.33 -0.63 9.20
N THR A 88 14.20 -0.15 8.68
CA THR A 88 12.88 -0.43 9.26
C THR A 88 11.86 -0.64 8.16
N VAL A 89 11.09 -1.73 8.28
CA VAL A 89 9.89 -1.96 7.46
C VAL A 89 8.69 -1.53 8.29
N VAL A 90 7.85 -0.69 7.70
CA VAL A 90 6.64 -0.16 8.36
C VAL A 90 5.41 -0.65 7.63
N MET A 91 4.48 -1.24 8.36
CA MET A 91 3.20 -1.70 7.80
C MET A 91 2.05 -1.24 8.69
N GLY A 92 0.84 -1.27 8.16
CA GLY A 92 -0.36 -1.04 8.97
C GLY A 92 -0.57 -2.17 9.98
N SER A 93 -1.29 -1.89 11.05
CA SER A 93 -1.54 -2.86 12.13
C SER A 93 -2.28 -4.12 11.67
N ASP A 94 -2.96 -4.08 10.53
CA ASP A 94 -3.62 -5.26 9.95
C ASP A 94 -2.63 -6.39 9.66
N TRP A 95 -1.35 -6.07 9.49
CA TRP A 95 -0.30 -7.04 9.19
C TRP A 95 0.44 -7.52 10.43
N GLU A 96 0.07 -7.03 11.61
CA GLU A 96 0.73 -7.40 12.85
C GLU A 96 0.69 -8.92 13.05
N ASN A 97 1.84 -9.49 13.41
CA ASN A 97 2.02 -10.94 13.60
C ASN A 97 1.90 -11.77 12.31
N ASN A 98 1.82 -11.14 11.13
CA ASN A 98 1.80 -11.88 9.87
C ASN A 98 3.22 -12.34 9.51
N GLU A 99 3.38 -13.63 9.22
CA GLU A 99 4.68 -14.23 8.91
C GLU A 99 5.42 -13.53 7.78
N LYS A 100 4.70 -13.00 6.80
CA LYS A 100 5.32 -12.34 5.64
C LYS A 100 6.19 -11.16 6.04
N PHE A 101 5.93 -10.55 7.18
CA PHE A 101 6.72 -9.43 7.70
C PHE A 101 7.51 -9.83 8.94
N GLU A 102 6.97 -10.72 9.78
CA GLU A 102 7.69 -11.17 10.98
C GLU A 102 9.02 -11.81 10.66
N VAL A 103 9.13 -12.51 9.52
CA VAL A 103 10.37 -13.14 9.10
C VAL A 103 11.48 -12.13 8.79
N LEU A 104 11.17 -10.86 8.63
CA LEU A 104 12.15 -9.83 8.33
C LEU A 104 12.84 -9.30 9.60
N LYS A 105 12.35 -9.65 10.78
CA LYS A 105 12.88 -9.14 12.05
C LYS A 105 14.33 -9.53 12.32
N ASP A 106 14.83 -10.55 11.65
CA ASP A 106 16.23 -10.96 11.77
C ASP A 106 17.19 -10.05 10.99
N ILE A 107 16.68 -9.26 10.04
CA ILE A 107 17.54 -8.39 9.21
C ILE A 107 17.17 -6.91 9.31
N CYS A 108 16.03 -6.56 9.88
CA CYS A 108 15.64 -5.17 10.06
C CYS A 108 14.60 -5.05 11.18
N GLU A 109 14.31 -3.82 11.57
CA GLU A 109 13.20 -3.54 12.47
C GLU A 109 11.89 -3.61 11.69
N VAL A 110 10.84 -4.11 12.31
CA VAL A 110 9.49 -4.14 11.73
C VAL A 110 8.54 -3.42 12.68
N VAL A 111 7.87 -2.39 12.18
CA VAL A 111 6.96 -1.55 12.97
C VAL A 111 5.58 -1.60 12.36
N TYR A 112 4.56 -1.75 13.19
CA TYR A 112 3.17 -1.72 12.76
C TYR A 112 2.49 -0.47 13.30
N LEU A 113 1.85 0.29 12.41
CA LEU A 113 1.19 1.53 12.78
C LEU A 113 -0.32 1.35 12.81
N PRO A 114 -1.01 1.93 13.81
CA PRO A 114 -2.46 1.85 13.85
C PRO A 114 -3.09 2.58 12.67
N ARG A 115 -4.28 2.11 12.27
CA ARG A 115 -5.04 2.70 11.16
C ARG A 115 -5.52 4.11 11.51
N THR A 116 -5.66 4.94 10.48
CA THR A 116 -6.40 6.19 10.58
C THR A 116 -7.88 5.87 10.51
N GLU A 117 -8.61 6.16 11.57
CA GLU A 117 -10.03 5.80 11.66
C GLU A 117 -10.89 6.55 10.64
N GLY A 118 -11.97 5.90 10.22
CA GLY A 118 -12.98 6.48 9.35
C GLY A 118 -12.61 6.59 7.89
N VAL A 119 -11.40 6.15 7.50
CA VAL A 119 -10.94 6.24 6.10
C VAL A 119 -10.34 4.92 5.66
N SER A 120 -10.78 4.42 4.52
CA SER A 120 -10.19 3.25 3.85
C SER A 120 -10.61 3.26 2.39
N THR A 121 -9.83 2.57 1.54
CA THR A 121 -10.20 2.40 0.12
C THR A 121 -11.54 1.68 0.00
N THR A 122 -11.77 0.67 0.84
CA THR A 122 -13.05 -0.05 0.87
C THR A 122 -14.21 0.88 1.18
N LYS A 123 -14.07 1.73 2.21
CA LYS A 123 -15.12 2.69 2.56
C LYS A 123 -15.38 3.68 1.43
N ILE A 124 -14.34 4.18 0.80
CA ILE A 124 -14.48 5.10 -0.33
C ILE A 124 -15.23 4.42 -1.47
N LYS A 125 -14.87 3.19 -1.81
CA LYS A 125 -15.56 2.44 -2.86
C LYS A 125 -17.02 2.21 -2.52
N GLN A 126 -17.33 1.89 -1.28
CA GLN A 126 -18.71 1.72 -0.82
C GLN A 126 -19.49 3.02 -0.92
N ASP A 127 -18.93 4.12 -0.43
CA ASP A 127 -19.58 5.43 -0.45
C ASP A 127 -19.85 5.91 -1.87
N LEU A 128 -19.00 5.53 -2.82
CA LEU A 128 -19.15 5.89 -4.24
C LEU A 128 -19.92 4.86 -5.05
N GLY A 129 -20.35 3.75 -4.45
CA GLY A 129 -21.06 2.70 -5.16
C GLY A 129 -20.16 1.85 -6.05
N LEU A 130 -18.86 1.78 -5.77
CA LEU A 130 -17.87 1.05 -6.58
C LEU A 130 -17.58 -0.36 -6.05
N GLN A 131 -18.32 -0.82 -5.05
CA GLN A 131 -18.10 -2.14 -4.47
C GLN A 131 -18.57 -3.24 -5.41
N GLN A 132 -17.98 -4.44 -5.25
CA GLN A 132 -18.35 -5.59 -6.05
C GLN A 132 -19.79 -6.04 -5.75
N PRO A 133 -20.52 -6.58 -6.76
CA PRO A 133 -21.83 -7.15 -6.53
C PRO A 133 -21.79 -8.29 -5.51
N VAL A 134 -22.83 -8.39 -4.69
CA VAL A 134 -22.96 -9.43 -3.68
C VAL A 134 -24.02 -10.42 -4.16
N ASN A 135 -23.78 -11.74 -3.98
CA ASN A 135 -24.71 -12.82 -4.33
C ASN A 135 -25.12 -12.84 -5.81
N GLY A 136 -24.23 -12.45 -6.70
CA GLY A 136 -24.50 -12.44 -8.13
C GLY A 136 -25.44 -11.32 -8.57
N VAL A 137 -25.82 -10.44 -7.68
CA VAL A 137 -26.63 -9.27 -8.03
C VAL A 137 -25.71 -8.18 -8.53
N GLU A 138 -25.90 -7.79 -9.77
CA GLU A 138 -25.11 -6.71 -10.34
C GLU A 138 -25.61 -5.37 -9.82
N GLN A 139 -24.69 -4.54 -9.36
CA GLN A 139 -25.03 -3.19 -8.94
C GLN A 139 -25.10 -2.29 -10.16
N ILE A 140 -26.11 -1.42 -10.18
CA ILE A 140 -26.24 -0.43 -11.24
C ILE A 140 -25.42 0.79 -10.81
N PRO A 141 -24.30 1.07 -11.50
CA PRO A 141 -23.47 2.22 -11.11
C PRO A 141 -24.18 3.53 -11.42
N THR A 142 -23.96 4.52 -10.57
CA THR A 142 -24.39 5.88 -10.86
C THR A 142 -23.43 6.50 -11.88
N PRO A 143 -23.85 7.58 -12.59
CA PRO A 143 -22.95 8.23 -13.54
C PRO A 143 -21.62 8.66 -12.93
N ASN A 144 -21.61 9.02 -11.66
CA ASN A 144 -20.38 9.46 -10.98
C ASN A 144 -19.41 8.31 -10.70
N THR A 145 -19.91 7.09 -10.56
CA THR A 145 -19.05 5.93 -10.31
C THR A 145 -18.43 5.38 -11.58
N MET A 146 -19.05 5.61 -12.72
CA MET A 146 -18.60 5.08 -14.00
C MET A 146 -17.35 5.74 -14.52
N ASN A 147 -17.06 6.95 -14.09
CA ASN A 147 -15.94 7.74 -14.60
C ASN A 147 -14.69 7.64 -13.74
N ASN A 148 -14.78 6.88 -12.70
CA ASN A 148 -13.64 6.68 -11.82
C ASN A 148 -12.81 5.48 -12.27
#